data_e0382330aa1305d840e9410311823498
#
_entry.id   e0382330aa1305d840e9410311823498
#
_cell.length_a   1.000
_cell.length_b   1.000
_cell.length_c   1.000
_cell.angle_alpha   90.00
_cell.angle_beta   90.00
_cell.angle_gamma   90.00
#
_symmetry.space_group_name_H-M   'P 1'
#
loop_
_entity.id
_entity.type
_entity.pdbx_description
1 polymer ?
#
loop_
_entity_poly.entity_id
_entity_poly.type
_entity_poly.pdbx_seq_one_letter_code
_entity_poly.pdbx_strand_id
1 'polypeptide(L)'
;MIIVMKPKAADKNIKAVTQYIEANGLTAHLSQGEQVTIIGVVGDKSRLSTENIALLADVDRIVPVTESYKLANLKFHPEPSVVKVGCTSIGPNTRTIMAGPCAVESNDQLMLIAEAVKKNGATILRGGAYKPRTSPYSFQGLEEEGLKYMKEAGKAFDLATICEVVSLEAIEAAVKYVDMIQIGARNMQNFILLKEAGRSGLPVLLKRGLCATIDEWLNAAEYIMAEGTPNVVLCERGIRTYETSTRNTLDLSAVPVLKERTHLPVIVDPSHATGAYRYVPPMAKAAVACGADGLMIEVHNNPACALSDGPQSLNFEKFARLSKELDPFWKLAGRN
;
A
#
# COMPACT_ATOMS: atom_id res chain seq x y z
N MET A 1 -23.77 2.03 -4.37
CA MET A 1 -24.85 1.30 -3.68
C MET A 1 -24.34 -0.10 -3.41
N ILE A 2 -24.57 -0.63 -2.21
CA ILE A 2 -24.18 -1.98 -1.83
C ILE A 2 -25.47 -2.75 -1.52
N ILE A 3 -25.60 -3.94 -2.08
CA ILE A 3 -26.68 -4.87 -1.79
C ILE A 3 -26.10 -5.94 -0.86
N VAL A 4 -26.67 -6.08 0.32
CA VAL A 4 -26.28 -7.09 1.30
C VAL A 4 -27.22 -8.28 1.16
N MET A 5 -26.68 -9.46 0.92
CA MET A 5 -27.43 -10.69 0.85
C MET A 5 -27.63 -11.28 2.25
N LYS A 6 -28.70 -12.04 2.46
CA LYS A 6 -28.89 -12.77 3.72
C LYS A 6 -27.75 -13.78 3.97
N PRO A 7 -27.44 -14.10 5.24
CA PRO A 7 -26.49 -15.17 5.54
C PRO A 7 -26.88 -16.47 4.84
N LYS A 8 -25.89 -17.12 4.19
CA LYS A 8 -26.12 -18.37 3.42
C LYS A 8 -27.09 -18.20 2.24
N ALA A 9 -27.17 -17.01 1.63
CA ALA A 9 -27.93 -16.80 0.41
C ALA A 9 -27.57 -17.84 -0.66
N ALA A 10 -28.57 -18.37 -1.36
CA ALA A 10 -28.34 -19.37 -2.39
C ALA A 10 -27.65 -18.75 -3.61
N ASP A 11 -26.67 -19.43 -4.20
CA ASP A 11 -25.90 -18.95 -5.37
C ASP A 11 -26.79 -18.54 -6.55
N LYS A 12 -27.91 -19.24 -6.76
CA LYS A 12 -28.89 -18.87 -7.79
C LYS A 12 -29.49 -17.48 -7.56
N ASN A 13 -29.71 -17.08 -6.30
CA ASN A 13 -30.30 -15.80 -5.95
C ASN A 13 -29.26 -14.68 -6.02
N ILE A 14 -28.00 -14.97 -5.66
CA ILE A 14 -26.87 -14.06 -5.86
C ILE A 14 -26.69 -13.77 -7.36
N LYS A 15 -26.71 -14.81 -8.21
CA LYS A 15 -26.66 -14.67 -9.68
C LYS A 15 -27.84 -13.87 -10.23
N ALA A 16 -29.04 -14.08 -9.73
CA ALA A 16 -30.22 -13.32 -10.18
C ALA A 16 -30.07 -11.82 -9.88
N VAL A 17 -29.56 -11.45 -8.71
CA VAL A 17 -29.27 -10.03 -8.39
C VAL A 17 -28.19 -9.46 -9.29
N THR A 18 -27.10 -10.19 -9.53
CA THR A 18 -26.01 -9.78 -10.42
C THR A 18 -26.53 -9.55 -11.85
N GLN A 19 -27.28 -10.49 -12.40
CA GLN A 19 -27.87 -10.39 -13.72
C GLN A 19 -28.86 -9.20 -13.84
N TYR A 20 -29.63 -8.94 -12.80
CA TYR A 20 -30.54 -7.78 -12.78
C TYR A 20 -29.76 -6.45 -12.88
N ILE A 21 -28.62 -6.35 -12.17
CA ILE A 21 -27.75 -5.18 -12.20
C ILE A 21 -27.14 -5.00 -13.62
N GLU A 22 -26.59 -6.07 -14.17
CA GLU A 22 -25.94 -6.09 -15.49
C GLU A 22 -26.92 -5.80 -16.62
N ALA A 23 -28.14 -6.34 -16.57
CA ALA A 23 -29.21 -6.07 -17.53
C ALA A 23 -29.62 -4.58 -17.58
N ASN A 24 -29.38 -3.83 -16.49
CA ASN A 24 -29.60 -2.38 -16.45
C ASN A 24 -28.36 -1.56 -16.84
N GLY A 25 -27.35 -2.19 -17.43
CA GLY A 25 -26.15 -1.52 -17.94
C GLY A 25 -25.16 -1.08 -16.86
N LEU A 26 -25.18 -1.74 -15.69
CA LEU A 26 -24.32 -1.46 -14.56
C LEU A 26 -23.38 -2.64 -14.30
N THR A 27 -22.28 -2.39 -13.59
CA THR A 27 -21.34 -3.45 -13.21
C THR A 27 -21.65 -3.93 -11.80
N ALA A 28 -21.75 -5.27 -11.63
CA ALA A 28 -21.88 -5.92 -10.33
C ALA A 28 -20.51 -6.45 -9.85
N HIS A 29 -20.08 -6.03 -8.67
CA HIS A 29 -18.90 -6.55 -8.00
C HIS A 29 -19.31 -7.41 -6.83
N LEU A 30 -19.04 -8.71 -6.92
CA LEU A 30 -19.35 -9.68 -5.88
C LEU A 30 -18.20 -9.77 -4.89
N SER A 31 -18.51 -9.62 -3.59
CA SER A 31 -17.59 -9.89 -2.49
C SER A 31 -18.23 -10.94 -1.57
N GLN A 32 -17.60 -12.10 -1.48
CA GLN A 32 -18.05 -13.22 -0.65
C GLN A 32 -17.20 -13.26 0.62
N GLY A 33 -17.80 -12.84 1.75
CA GLY A 33 -17.25 -13.06 3.08
C GLY A 33 -17.70 -14.39 3.67
N GLU A 34 -17.10 -14.81 4.78
CA GLU A 34 -17.45 -16.06 5.47
C GLU A 34 -18.91 -16.10 5.95
N GLN A 35 -19.47 -14.97 6.32
CA GLN A 35 -20.81 -14.88 6.90
C GLN A 35 -21.85 -14.30 5.94
N VAL A 36 -21.46 -13.35 5.11
CA VAL A 36 -22.37 -12.57 4.27
C VAL A 36 -21.76 -12.30 2.91
N THR A 37 -22.56 -12.43 1.86
CA THR A 37 -22.20 -11.99 0.50
C THR A 37 -22.74 -10.58 0.27
N ILE A 38 -21.92 -9.72 -0.32
CA ILE A 38 -22.34 -8.39 -0.73
C ILE A 38 -22.11 -8.19 -2.23
N ILE A 39 -22.97 -7.38 -2.85
CA ILE A 39 -22.87 -7.02 -4.27
C ILE A 39 -22.78 -5.51 -4.38
N GLY A 40 -21.61 -5.04 -4.80
CA GLY A 40 -21.39 -3.63 -5.08
C GLY A 40 -21.90 -3.27 -6.48
N VAL A 41 -22.67 -2.19 -6.57
CA VAL A 41 -23.20 -1.68 -7.83
C VAL A 41 -22.39 -0.47 -8.25
N VAL A 42 -21.73 -0.56 -9.42
CA VAL A 42 -20.89 0.48 -10.01
C VAL A 42 -21.53 0.97 -11.31
N GLY A 43 -21.60 2.30 -11.47
CA GLY A 43 -22.21 2.96 -12.61
C GLY A 43 -23.29 3.96 -12.20
N ASP A 44 -24.02 4.50 -13.21
CA ASP A 44 -25.11 5.47 -13.00
C ASP A 44 -26.36 4.79 -12.45
N LYS A 45 -26.56 4.95 -11.16
CA LYS A 45 -27.64 4.31 -10.39
C LYS A 45 -29.05 4.85 -10.70
N SER A 46 -29.18 5.94 -11.46
CA SER A 46 -30.48 6.50 -11.82
C SER A 46 -31.37 5.50 -12.61
N ARG A 47 -30.73 4.47 -13.16
CA ARG A 47 -31.36 3.41 -13.96
C ARG A 47 -31.87 2.23 -13.13
N LEU A 48 -31.56 2.17 -11.83
CA LEU A 48 -31.96 1.06 -10.94
C LEU A 48 -33.05 1.49 -9.97
N SER A 49 -34.11 0.71 -9.91
CA SER A 49 -35.09 0.79 -8.82
C SER A 49 -34.55 0.02 -7.59
N THR A 50 -34.30 0.75 -6.50
CA THR A 50 -33.92 0.15 -5.21
C THR A 50 -35.04 -0.71 -4.65
N GLU A 51 -36.32 -0.36 -4.92
CA GLU A 51 -37.49 -1.10 -4.50
C GLU A 51 -37.53 -2.47 -5.16
N ASN A 52 -37.30 -2.53 -6.49
CA ASN A 52 -37.25 -3.80 -7.21
C ASN A 52 -36.13 -4.72 -6.74
N ILE A 53 -34.94 -4.16 -6.42
CA ILE A 53 -33.83 -4.96 -5.88
C ILE A 53 -34.18 -5.51 -4.49
N ALA A 54 -34.82 -4.72 -3.64
CA ALA A 54 -35.21 -5.14 -2.31
C ALA A 54 -36.22 -6.31 -2.31
N LEU A 55 -36.94 -6.49 -3.40
CA LEU A 55 -37.90 -7.61 -3.59
C LEU A 55 -37.24 -8.89 -4.12
N LEU A 56 -35.98 -8.84 -4.54
CA LEU A 56 -35.27 -10.03 -5.01
C LEU A 56 -35.00 -10.99 -3.84
N ALA A 57 -35.06 -12.29 -4.13
CA ALA A 57 -34.87 -13.31 -3.12
C ALA A 57 -33.48 -13.23 -2.47
N ASP A 58 -33.46 -13.42 -1.15
CA ASP A 58 -32.27 -13.36 -0.30
C ASP A 58 -31.56 -11.99 -0.23
N VAL A 59 -32.14 -10.92 -0.73
CA VAL A 59 -31.67 -9.57 -0.40
C VAL A 59 -32.06 -9.26 1.03
N ASP A 60 -31.10 -8.88 1.88
CA ASP A 60 -31.32 -8.47 3.26
C ASP A 60 -31.60 -6.96 3.33
N ARG A 61 -30.69 -6.17 2.79
CA ARG A 61 -30.81 -4.71 2.78
C ARG A 61 -29.97 -4.06 1.68
N ILE A 62 -30.30 -2.82 1.36
CA ILE A 62 -29.57 -1.97 0.42
C ILE A 62 -28.95 -0.82 1.21
N VAL A 63 -27.63 -0.65 1.10
CA VAL A 63 -26.86 0.40 1.76
C VAL A 63 -26.48 1.44 0.70
N PRO A 64 -26.97 2.68 0.79
CA PRO A 64 -26.46 3.76 -0.04
C PRO A 64 -25.01 4.04 0.33
N VAL A 65 -24.13 4.13 -0.68
CA VAL A 65 -22.75 4.54 -0.50
C VAL A 65 -22.68 6.01 -0.93
N THR A 66 -22.34 6.85 0.02
CA THR A 66 -22.16 8.30 -0.18
C THR A 66 -20.74 8.63 -0.61
N GLU A 67 -19.77 7.79 -0.22
CA GLU A 67 -18.36 7.94 -0.56
C GLU A 67 -18.13 7.74 -2.07
N SER A 68 -17.17 8.50 -2.62
CA SER A 68 -16.82 8.48 -4.05
C SER A 68 -16.03 7.22 -4.46
N TYR A 69 -15.36 6.55 -3.52
CA TYR A 69 -14.66 5.28 -3.70
C TYR A 69 -15.55 4.10 -3.24
N LYS A 70 -15.46 2.98 -3.94
CA LYS A 70 -16.30 1.78 -3.70
C LYS A 70 -15.46 0.53 -3.48
N LEU A 71 -14.55 0.22 -4.42
CA LEU A 71 -13.70 -0.96 -4.32
C LEU A 71 -12.79 -0.91 -3.09
N ALA A 72 -12.27 0.28 -2.76
CA ALA A 72 -11.45 0.51 -1.58
C ALA A 72 -12.28 0.65 -0.28
N ASN A 73 -13.60 0.65 -0.32
CA ASN A 73 -14.47 0.94 0.81
C ASN A 73 -14.72 -0.30 1.68
N LEU A 74 -14.55 -0.17 3.00
CA LEU A 74 -14.81 -1.24 3.96
C LEU A 74 -16.28 -1.73 3.92
N LYS A 75 -17.25 -0.86 3.57
CA LYS A 75 -18.64 -1.26 3.39
C LYS A 75 -18.86 -2.18 2.19
N PHE A 76 -17.98 -2.07 1.17
CA PHE A 76 -17.99 -2.92 -0.02
C PHE A 76 -17.26 -4.24 0.23
N HIS A 77 -16.18 -4.22 1.01
CA HIS A 77 -15.38 -5.38 1.38
C HIS A 77 -15.17 -5.37 2.90
N PRO A 78 -16.04 -6.00 3.70
CA PRO A 78 -16.02 -5.91 5.16
C PRO A 78 -14.81 -6.54 5.84
N GLU A 79 -14.18 -7.53 5.18
CA GLU A 79 -13.03 -8.23 5.70
C GLU A 79 -11.73 -7.47 5.35
N PRO A 80 -10.80 -7.30 6.30
CA PRO A 80 -9.50 -6.72 6.01
C PRO A 80 -8.74 -7.50 4.95
N SER A 81 -8.19 -6.81 3.97
CA SER A 81 -7.41 -7.45 2.90
C SER A 81 -6.04 -7.90 3.36
N VAL A 82 -5.60 -9.04 2.80
CA VAL A 82 -4.24 -9.54 2.91
C VAL A 82 -3.61 -9.52 1.51
N VAL A 83 -2.60 -8.69 1.31
CA VAL A 83 -1.92 -8.52 0.03
C VAL A 83 -0.68 -9.41 0.00
N LYS A 84 -0.65 -10.38 -0.92
CA LYS A 84 0.52 -11.24 -1.14
C LYS A 84 1.58 -10.50 -1.94
N VAL A 85 2.83 -10.54 -1.49
CA VAL A 85 4.00 -9.92 -2.13
C VAL A 85 5.14 -10.93 -2.16
N GLY A 86 5.45 -11.52 -3.31
CA GLY A 86 6.48 -12.54 -3.44
C GLY A 86 6.32 -13.68 -2.42
N CYS A 87 7.32 -13.85 -1.56
CA CYS A 87 7.38 -14.87 -0.50
C CYS A 87 6.66 -14.47 0.81
N THR A 88 6.09 -13.25 0.90
CA THR A 88 5.45 -12.72 2.12
C THR A 88 4.05 -12.16 1.86
N SER A 89 3.39 -11.63 2.89
CA SER A 89 2.11 -10.96 2.79
C SER A 89 2.02 -9.76 3.73
N ILE A 90 1.12 -8.83 3.42
CA ILE A 90 0.86 -7.60 4.18
C ILE A 90 -0.61 -7.61 4.59
N GLY A 91 -0.88 -7.51 5.87
CA GLY A 91 -2.24 -7.53 6.40
C GLY A 91 -2.29 -7.45 7.92
N PRO A 92 -3.48 -7.58 8.53
CA PRO A 92 -3.71 -7.30 9.95
C PRO A 92 -2.92 -8.21 10.91
N ASN A 93 -2.59 -9.42 10.48
CA ASN A 93 -1.89 -10.42 11.31
C ASN A 93 -0.40 -10.56 10.95
N THR A 94 0.15 -9.63 10.17
CA THR A 94 1.54 -9.70 9.74
C THR A 94 2.41 -8.66 10.45
N ARG A 95 3.70 -8.98 10.62
CA ARG A 95 4.73 -8.02 11.05
C ARG A 95 5.53 -7.60 9.83
N THR A 96 5.01 -6.66 9.06
CA THR A 96 5.68 -6.24 7.83
C THR A 96 6.69 -5.15 8.10
N ILE A 97 7.95 -5.41 7.78
CA ILE A 97 9.02 -4.41 7.76
C ILE A 97 9.60 -4.37 6.35
N MET A 98 9.38 -3.26 5.65
CA MET A 98 10.01 -2.93 4.38
C MET A 98 11.26 -2.11 4.67
N ALA A 99 12.44 -2.67 4.45
CA ALA A 99 13.69 -1.99 4.76
C ALA A 99 14.68 -2.04 3.59
N GLY A 100 15.52 -1.03 3.47
CA GLY A 100 16.52 -0.93 2.42
C GLY A 100 16.91 0.50 2.07
N PRO A 101 17.78 0.73 1.07
CA PRO A 101 18.32 2.04 0.77
C PRO A 101 17.27 2.94 0.09
N CYS A 102 17.41 4.26 0.24
CA CYS A 102 16.63 5.22 -0.56
C CYS A 102 16.89 5.01 -2.05
N ALA A 103 18.15 4.93 -2.44
CA ALA A 103 18.58 4.65 -3.81
C ALA A 103 19.40 3.36 -3.86
N VAL A 104 19.19 2.56 -4.92
CA VAL A 104 20.11 1.48 -5.31
C VAL A 104 21.30 2.15 -5.99
N GLU A 105 22.49 2.06 -5.38
CA GLU A 105 23.69 2.74 -5.83
C GLU A 105 24.70 1.80 -6.51
N SER A 106 24.74 0.53 -6.06
CA SER A 106 25.52 -0.55 -6.65
C SER A 106 24.97 -1.91 -6.20
N ASN A 107 25.38 -2.98 -6.87
CA ASN A 107 25.03 -4.34 -6.44
C ASN A 107 25.64 -4.67 -5.07
N ASP A 108 26.91 -4.36 -4.84
CA ASP A 108 27.60 -4.65 -3.57
C ASP A 108 26.93 -3.93 -2.40
N GLN A 109 26.58 -2.64 -2.55
CA GLN A 109 25.82 -1.90 -1.54
C GLN A 109 24.49 -2.59 -1.22
N LEU A 110 23.74 -2.98 -2.24
CA LEU A 110 22.41 -3.55 -2.08
C LEU A 110 22.48 -4.93 -1.43
N MET A 111 23.43 -5.77 -1.80
CA MET A 111 23.65 -7.08 -1.20
C MET A 111 23.99 -6.99 0.30
N LEU A 112 24.89 -6.09 0.69
CA LEU A 112 25.22 -5.82 2.09
C LEU A 112 23.99 -5.36 2.91
N ILE A 113 23.18 -4.47 2.31
CA ILE A 113 21.97 -3.96 2.96
C ILE A 113 20.94 -5.07 3.08
N ALA A 114 20.71 -5.86 2.02
CA ALA A 114 19.72 -6.95 2.01
C ALA A 114 20.02 -7.99 3.07
N GLU A 115 21.29 -8.41 3.21
CA GLU A 115 21.73 -9.31 4.30
C GLU A 115 21.42 -8.72 5.68
N ALA A 116 21.82 -7.47 5.91
CA ALA A 116 21.65 -6.81 7.18
C ALA A 116 20.17 -6.63 7.57
N VAL A 117 19.29 -6.25 6.60
CA VAL A 117 17.88 -6.06 6.90
C VAL A 117 17.14 -7.38 7.08
N LYS A 118 17.46 -8.43 6.31
CA LYS A 118 16.91 -9.78 6.49
C LYS A 118 17.25 -10.33 7.87
N LYS A 119 18.52 -10.27 8.28
CA LYS A 119 19.00 -10.72 9.60
C LYS A 119 18.26 -10.04 10.76
N ASN A 120 17.75 -8.84 10.53
CA ASN A 120 17.04 -8.04 11.52
C ASN A 120 15.52 -7.97 11.26
N GLY A 121 14.95 -8.98 10.61
CA GLY A 121 13.50 -9.20 10.56
C GLY A 121 12.75 -8.42 9.49
N ALA A 122 13.42 -7.79 8.53
CA ALA A 122 12.75 -7.28 7.35
C ALA A 122 12.20 -8.43 6.50
N THR A 123 11.00 -8.25 5.95
CA THR A 123 10.33 -9.21 5.06
C THR A 123 10.34 -8.76 3.61
N ILE A 124 10.53 -7.46 3.38
CA ILE A 124 10.54 -6.85 2.05
C ILE A 124 11.76 -5.94 1.93
N LEU A 125 12.56 -6.15 0.88
CA LEU A 125 13.64 -5.27 0.49
C LEU A 125 13.07 -4.10 -0.33
N ARG A 126 13.22 -2.86 0.18
CA ARG A 126 12.89 -1.66 -0.58
C ARG A 126 14.14 -1.01 -1.16
N GLY A 127 14.04 -0.50 -2.37
CA GLY A 127 15.12 0.25 -3.03
C GLY A 127 14.59 1.07 -4.19
N GLY A 128 15.12 2.28 -4.39
CA GLY A 128 14.74 3.12 -5.52
C GLY A 128 15.73 2.96 -6.68
N ALA A 129 15.31 2.30 -7.76
CA ALA A 129 16.07 2.22 -9.01
C ALA A 129 15.85 3.45 -9.88
N TYR A 130 14.66 4.05 -9.79
CA TYR A 130 14.32 5.34 -10.42
C TYR A 130 14.19 6.40 -9.34
N LYS A 131 14.74 7.59 -9.56
CA LYS A 131 14.76 8.68 -8.58
C LYS A 131 14.16 9.95 -9.15
N PRO A 132 12.88 10.28 -8.79
CA PRO A 132 12.28 11.55 -9.17
C PRO A 132 12.93 12.68 -8.39
N ARG A 133 13.83 13.44 -9.04
CA ARG A 133 14.62 14.50 -8.41
C ARG A 133 14.12 15.87 -8.81
N THR A 134 14.16 16.82 -7.85
CA THR A 134 13.86 18.22 -8.14
C THR A 134 14.95 18.85 -9.01
N SER A 135 16.21 18.45 -8.82
CA SER A 135 17.33 18.91 -9.64
C SER A 135 17.73 17.85 -10.68
N PRO A 136 17.84 18.21 -11.97
CA PRO A 136 18.30 17.27 -13.02
C PRO A 136 19.77 16.83 -12.86
N TYR A 137 20.54 17.53 -12.05
CA TYR A 137 21.96 17.22 -11.79
C TYR A 137 22.14 16.21 -10.63
N SER A 138 21.09 15.88 -9.91
CA SER A 138 21.14 14.86 -8.86
C SER A 138 21.15 13.46 -9.46
N PHE A 139 21.62 12.47 -8.69
CA PHE A 139 21.58 11.05 -9.07
C PHE A 139 20.16 10.62 -9.44
N GLN A 140 19.96 10.16 -10.67
CA GLN A 140 18.65 9.80 -11.23
C GLN A 140 18.25 8.33 -10.97
N GLY A 141 19.15 7.51 -10.45
CA GLY A 141 19.00 6.07 -10.27
C GLY A 141 19.73 5.26 -11.34
N LEU A 142 19.75 3.94 -11.14
CA LEU A 142 20.35 2.98 -12.07
C LEU A 142 19.31 2.37 -13.02
N GLU A 143 18.06 2.80 -12.92
CA GLU A 143 16.96 2.35 -13.78
C GLU A 143 16.83 0.82 -13.82
N GLU A 144 16.76 0.21 -15.00
CA GLU A 144 16.60 -1.25 -15.16
C GLU A 144 17.75 -2.04 -14.54
N GLU A 145 18.98 -1.52 -14.54
CA GLU A 145 20.12 -2.17 -13.87
C GLU A 145 19.89 -2.27 -12.36
N GLY A 146 19.38 -1.21 -11.73
CA GLY A 146 19.00 -1.21 -10.33
C GLY A 146 17.89 -2.21 -10.02
N LEU A 147 16.94 -2.43 -10.94
CA LEU A 147 15.91 -3.44 -10.80
C LEU A 147 16.48 -4.87 -10.86
N LYS A 148 17.49 -5.12 -11.71
CA LYS A 148 18.19 -6.40 -11.76
C LYS A 148 18.88 -6.71 -10.44
N TYR A 149 19.58 -5.72 -9.86
CA TYR A 149 20.20 -5.85 -8.54
C TYR A 149 19.15 -6.12 -7.44
N MET A 150 17.99 -5.46 -7.49
CA MET A 150 16.88 -5.74 -6.56
C MET A 150 16.43 -7.20 -6.62
N LYS A 151 16.26 -7.75 -7.82
CA LYS A 151 15.88 -9.16 -8.03
C LYS A 151 16.94 -10.12 -7.48
N GLU A 152 18.20 -9.87 -7.77
CA GLU A 152 19.33 -10.69 -7.31
C GLU A 152 19.40 -10.70 -5.79
N ALA A 153 19.37 -9.53 -5.15
CA ALA A 153 19.42 -9.40 -3.70
C ALA A 153 18.18 -10.02 -3.03
N GLY A 154 16.99 -9.80 -3.57
CA GLY A 154 15.76 -10.42 -3.08
C GLY A 154 15.84 -11.95 -3.09
N LYS A 155 16.31 -12.53 -4.20
CA LYS A 155 16.50 -13.98 -4.34
C LYS A 155 17.59 -14.53 -3.42
N ALA A 156 18.72 -13.82 -3.28
CA ALA A 156 19.85 -14.26 -2.45
C ALA A 156 19.49 -14.35 -0.97
N PHE A 157 18.64 -13.45 -0.48
CA PHE A 157 18.29 -13.36 0.94
C PHE A 157 16.84 -13.71 1.25
N ASP A 158 16.10 -14.30 0.31
CA ASP A 158 14.68 -14.65 0.48
C ASP A 158 13.87 -13.45 1.02
N LEU A 159 13.96 -12.33 0.32
CA LEU A 159 13.20 -11.10 0.56
C LEU A 159 12.30 -10.83 -0.64
N ALA A 160 11.04 -10.53 -0.40
CA ALA A 160 10.23 -9.89 -1.40
C ALA A 160 10.79 -8.49 -1.73
N THR A 161 10.53 -7.97 -2.92
CA THR A 161 11.14 -6.73 -3.40
C THR A 161 10.10 -5.69 -3.79
N ILE A 162 10.37 -4.41 -3.47
CA ILE A 162 9.55 -3.28 -3.85
C ILE A 162 10.39 -2.14 -4.40
N CYS A 163 10.00 -1.58 -5.56
CA CYS A 163 10.64 -0.42 -6.17
C CYS A 163 9.62 0.64 -6.59
N GLU A 164 10.01 1.92 -6.47
CA GLU A 164 9.21 3.04 -6.98
C GLU A 164 9.31 3.10 -8.50
N VAL A 165 8.14 3.31 -9.15
CA VAL A 165 8.02 3.56 -10.60
C VAL A 165 7.55 4.97 -10.85
N VAL A 166 8.03 5.60 -11.93
CA VAL A 166 7.82 7.02 -12.23
C VAL A 166 7.23 7.27 -13.61
N SER A 167 7.19 6.25 -14.47
CA SER A 167 6.67 6.30 -15.83
C SER A 167 6.08 4.94 -16.24
N LEU A 168 5.46 4.87 -17.41
CA LEU A 168 4.91 3.64 -17.98
C LEU A 168 6.04 2.65 -18.29
N GLU A 169 7.13 3.12 -18.88
CA GLU A 169 8.32 2.32 -19.20
C GLU A 169 8.95 1.73 -17.91
N ALA A 170 8.95 2.50 -16.83
CA ALA A 170 9.43 2.03 -15.53
C ALA A 170 8.54 0.90 -14.97
N ILE A 171 7.22 0.93 -15.21
CA ILE A 171 6.31 -0.17 -14.85
C ILE A 171 6.63 -1.41 -15.69
N GLU A 172 6.74 -1.27 -17.01
CA GLU A 172 7.05 -2.39 -17.92
C GLU A 172 8.38 -3.08 -17.58
N ALA A 173 9.37 -2.30 -17.14
CA ALA A 173 10.63 -2.85 -16.64
C ALA A 173 10.45 -3.52 -15.28
N ALA A 174 9.80 -2.86 -14.33
CA ALA A 174 9.64 -3.33 -12.94
C ALA A 174 8.93 -4.69 -12.85
N VAL A 175 7.91 -4.94 -13.68
CA VAL A 175 7.16 -6.21 -13.72
C VAL A 175 8.07 -7.43 -13.91
N LYS A 176 9.22 -7.28 -14.56
CA LYS A 176 10.18 -8.37 -14.81
C LYS A 176 11.08 -8.69 -13.60
N TYR A 177 11.18 -7.75 -12.66
CA TYR A 177 12.26 -7.81 -11.67
C TYR A 177 11.81 -7.69 -10.22
N VAL A 178 10.67 -7.06 -9.91
CA VAL A 178 10.23 -6.87 -8.52
C VAL A 178 8.87 -7.50 -8.24
N ASP A 179 8.58 -7.75 -6.97
CA ASP A 179 7.35 -8.41 -6.53
C ASP A 179 6.22 -7.41 -6.25
N MET A 180 6.54 -6.14 -6.09
CA MET A 180 5.60 -5.06 -5.79
C MET A 180 6.13 -3.75 -6.37
N ILE A 181 5.25 -2.92 -6.90
CA ILE A 181 5.59 -1.57 -7.34
C ILE A 181 5.09 -0.52 -6.34
N GLN A 182 5.83 0.58 -6.22
CA GLN A 182 5.45 1.72 -5.40
C GLN A 182 5.11 2.92 -6.26
N ILE A 183 3.97 3.53 -6.00
CA ILE A 183 3.64 4.87 -6.49
C ILE A 183 4.05 5.89 -5.44
N GLY A 184 5.00 6.75 -5.78
CA GLY A 184 5.50 7.79 -4.90
C GLY A 184 4.46 8.89 -4.63
N ALA A 185 4.62 9.62 -3.52
CA ALA A 185 3.69 10.66 -3.09
C ALA A 185 3.47 11.77 -4.14
N ARG A 186 4.48 12.09 -4.96
CA ARG A 186 4.37 13.08 -6.04
C ARG A 186 3.49 12.59 -7.20
N ASN A 187 3.32 11.28 -7.35
CA ASN A 187 2.55 10.64 -8.40
C ASN A 187 1.18 10.12 -7.93
N MET A 188 0.76 10.42 -6.69
CA MET A 188 -0.54 9.97 -6.18
C MET A 188 -1.72 10.43 -7.05
N GLN A 189 -1.61 11.57 -7.71
CA GLN A 189 -2.62 12.13 -8.60
C GLN A 189 -2.27 11.96 -10.09
N ASN A 190 -1.24 11.20 -10.42
CA ASN A 190 -0.94 10.84 -11.80
C ASN A 190 -1.84 9.67 -12.22
N PHE A 191 -3.10 9.98 -12.57
CA PHE A 191 -4.12 8.97 -12.85
C PHE A 191 -3.79 8.05 -14.02
N ILE A 192 -2.99 8.51 -14.98
CA ILE A 192 -2.50 7.66 -16.08
C ILE A 192 -1.57 6.58 -15.51
N LEU A 193 -0.61 6.99 -14.68
CA LEU A 193 0.33 6.06 -14.03
C LEU A 193 -0.40 5.11 -13.07
N LEU A 194 -1.42 5.58 -12.34
CA LEU A 194 -2.22 4.75 -11.44
C LEU A 194 -2.96 3.64 -12.19
N LYS A 195 -3.57 3.96 -13.33
CA LYS A 195 -4.27 2.98 -14.17
C LYS A 195 -3.30 1.92 -14.68
N GLU A 196 -2.14 2.33 -15.19
CA GLU A 196 -1.15 1.39 -15.70
C GLU A 196 -0.57 0.52 -14.56
N ALA A 197 -0.33 1.10 -13.39
CA ALA A 197 0.04 0.33 -12.21
C ALA A 197 -1.02 -0.73 -11.86
N GLY A 198 -2.30 -0.40 -11.97
CA GLY A 198 -3.40 -1.35 -11.78
C GLY A 198 -3.42 -2.49 -12.79
N ARG A 199 -3.03 -2.22 -14.05
CA ARG A 199 -2.94 -3.22 -15.13
C ARG A 199 -1.71 -4.10 -15.06
N SER A 200 -0.69 -3.68 -14.30
CA SER A 200 0.61 -4.37 -14.24
C SER A 200 0.54 -5.82 -13.73
N GLY A 201 -0.53 -6.19 -13.03
CA GLY A 201 -0.69 -7.48 -12.36
C GLY A 201 0.09 -7.60 -11.05
N LEU A 202 0.94 -6.63 -10.70
CA LEU A 202 1.66 -6.61 -9.42
C LEU A 202 0.84 -5.93 -8.31
N PRO A 203 1.09 -6.29 -7.05
CA PRO A 203 0.65 -5.49 -5.91
C PRO A 203 1.22 -4.06 -5.98
N VAL A 204 0.42 -3.08 -5.55
CA VAL A 204 0.78 -1.67 -5.61
C VAL A 204 0.79 -1.05 -4.22
N LEU A 205 1.92 -0.48 -3.80
CA LEU A 205 1.97 0.39 -2.63
C LEU A 205 1.77 1.84 -3.08
N LEU A 206 0.71 2.47 -2.57
CA LEU A 206 0.34 3.84 -2.90
C LEU A 206 0.68 4.78 -1.73
N LYS A 207 1.69 5.63 -1.90
CA LYS A 207 2.05 6.65 -0.91
C LYS A 207 1.08 7.82 -0.96
N ARG A 208 0.67 8.31 0.22
CA ARG A 208 -0.16 9.51 0.36
C ARG A 208 0.55 10.73 -0.22
N GLY A 209 -0.15 11.54 -0.99
CA GLY A 209 0.31 12.83 -1.49
C GLY A 209 0.57 13.82 -0.35
N LEU A 210 1.52 14.74 -0.57
CA LEU A 210 1.99 15.66 0.48
C LEU A 210 0.91 16.60 1.04
N CYS A 211 -0.12 16.89 0.26
CA CYS A 211 -1.25 17.74 0.66
C CYS A 211 -2.60 17.04 0.43
N ALA A 212 -2.59 15.69 0.33
CA ALA A 212 -3.77 14.93 0.02
C ALA A 212 -4.60 14.63 1.28
N THR A 213 -5.90 14.81 1.16
CA THR A 213 -6.88 14.32 2.13
C THR A 213 -6.95 12.78 2.08
N ILE A 214 -7.56 12.17 3.09
CA ILE A 214 -7.80 10.71 3.09
C ILE A 214 -8.74 10.32 1.95
N ASP A 215 -9.76 11.13 1.65
CA ASP A 215 -10.70 10.87 0.57
C ASP A 215 -10.03 10.90 -0.83
N GLU A 216 -9.15 11.87 -1.07
CA GLU A 216 -8.35 11.92 -2.31
C GLU A 216 -7.43 10.70 -2.43
N TRP A 217 -6.83 10.27 -1.33
CA TRP A 217 -5.96 9.10 -1.31
C TRP A 217 -6.73 7.79 -1.57
N LEU A 218 -7.91 7.61 -0.97
CA LEU A 218 -8.78 6.44 -1.22
C LEU A 218 -9.33 6.46 -2.65
N ASN A 219 -9.65 7.62 -3.22
CA ASN A 219 -10.02 7.73 -4.64
C ASN A 219 -8.83 7.36 -5.56
N ALA A 220 -7.61 7.74 -5.21
CA ALA A 220 -6.43 7.31 -5.96
C ALA A 220 -6.21 5.78 -5.90
N ALA A 221 -6.47 5.14 -4.75
CA ALA A 221 -6.49 3.68 -4.65
C ALA A 221 -7.60 3.06 -5.53
N GLU A 222 -8.78 3.67 -5.56
CA GLU A 222 -9.90 3.26 -6.43
C GLU A 222 -9.50 3.24 -7.91
N TYR A 223 -8.73 4.23 -8.39
CA TYR A 223 -8.22 4.25 -9.77
C TYR A 223 -7.34 3.04 -10.10
N ILE A 224 -6.51 2.60 -9.15
CA ILE A 224 -5.68 1.41 -9.32
C ILE A 224 -6.55 0.16 -9.34
N MET A 225 -7.46 0.04 -8.38
CA MET A 225 -8.32 -1.13 -8.22
C MET A 225 -9.31 -1.31 -9.38
N ALA A 226 -9.80 -0.23 -9.95
CA ALA A 226 -10.73 -0.24 -11.09
C ALA A 226 -10.12 -0.85 -12.36
N GLU A 227 -8.79 -0.94 -12.47
CA GLU A 227 -8.09 -1.57 -13.59
C GLU A 227 -7.84 -3.08 -13.38
N GLY A 228 -8.36 -3.67 -12.28
CA GLY A 228 -8.42 -5.11 -12.05
C GLY A 228 -7.55 -5.67 -10.94
N THR A 229 -6.66 -4.88 -10.33
CA THR A 229 -5.88 -5.37 -9.17
C THR A 229 -6.53 -4.99 -7.83
N PRO A 230 -6.93 -5.96 -6.99
CA PRO A 230 -7.39 -5.68 -5.63
C PRO A 230 -6.22 -5.45 -4.65
N ASN A 231 -4.99 -5.71 -5.08
CA ASN A 231 -3.80 -5.79 -4.23
C ASN A 231 -3.15 -4.41 -4.04
N VAL A 232 -3.82 -3.52 -3.33
CA VAL A 232 -3.32 -2.17 -3.01
C VAL A 232 -2.99 -2.08 -1.52
N VAL A 233 -1.84 -1.47 -1.21
CA VAL A 233 -1.39 -1.15 0.15
C VAL A 233 -1.21 0.36 0.25
N LEU A 234 -1.78 0.97 1.27
CA LEU A 234 -1.65 2.39 1.55
C LEU A 234 -0.39 2.66 2.38
N CYS A 235 0.31 3.78 2.09
CA CYS A 235 1.49 4.17 2.86
C CYS A 235 1.42 5.63 3.29
N GLU A 236 1.17 5.86 4.59
CA GLU A 236 1.30 7.19 5.20
C GLU A 236 2.79 7.55 5.31
N ARG A 237 3.16 8.74 4.88
CA ARG A 237 4.57 9.20 4.81
C ARG A 237 4.78 10.65 5.24
N GLY A 238 3.81 11.22 5.92
CA GLY A 238 3.77 12.61 6.33
C GLY A 238 3.15 13.53 5.30
N ILE A 239 2.47 14.53 5.79
CA ILE A 239 1.85 15.60 5.02
C ILE A 239 2.59 16.92 5.24
N ARG A 240 2.52 17.81 4.26
CA ARG A 240 3.07 19.15 4.36
C ARG A 240 2.15 20.02 5.21
N THR A 241 2.71 20.60 6.26
CA THR A 241 2.03 21.54 7.13
C THR A 241 2.86 22.83 7.28
N TYR A 242 2.45 23.73 8.12
CA TYR A 242 3.21 24.94 8.48
C TYR A 242 4.45 24.62 9.35
N GLU A 243 4.49 23.45 10.01
CA GLU A 243 5.60 23.05 10.88
C GLU A 243 6.81 22.61 10.04
N THR A 244 7.98 23.12 10.41
CA THR A 244 9.24 22.93 9.67
C THR A 244 10.33 22.20 10.47
N SER A 245 10.06 21.82 11.74
CA SER A 245 11.02 21.09 12.59
C SER A 245 11.29 19.67 12.09
N THR A 246 10.37 19.11 11.29
CA THR A 246 10.53 17.87 10.55
C THR A 246 10.25 18.11 9.07
N ARG A 247 10.74 17.21 8.20
CA ARG A 247 10.53 17.32 6.75
C ARG A 247 9.05 17.39 6.37
N ASN A 248 8.22 16.58 7.05
CA ASN A 248 6.76 16.59 6.96
C ASN A 248 6.18 16.23 8.33
N THR A 249 4.93 16.55 8.57
CA THR A 249 4.19 16.11 9.75
C THR A 249 3.65 14.70 9.52
N LEU A 250 4.11 13.73 10.31
CA LEU A 250 3.59 12.36 10.25
C LEU A 250 2.17 12.32 10.85
N ASP A 251 1.18 12.04 10.01
CA ASP A 251 -0.23 11.94 10.41
C ASP A 251 -0.57 10.50 10.83
N LEU A 252 -0.25 10.17 12.08
CA LEU A 252 -0.60 8.84 12.62
C LEU A 252 -2.11 8.68 12.85
N SER A 253 -2.87 9.76 12.98
CA SER A 253 -4.33 9.69 13.09
C SER A 253 -4.99 9.17 11.81
N ALA A 254 -4.32 9.28 10.66
CA ALA A 254 -4.79 8.68 9.43
C ALA A 254 -4.92 7.14 9.51
N VAL A 255 -4.10 6.46 10.33
CA VAL A 255 -4.14 4.99 10.45
C VAL A 255 -5.47 4.49 10.99
N PRO A 256 -5.94 4.88 12.20
CA PRO A 256 -7.24 4.44 12.70
C PRO A 256 -8.41 4.90 11.82
N VAL A 257 -8.36 6.12 11.26
CA VAL A 257 -9.38 6.61 10.33
C VAL A 257 -9.49 5.73 9.07
N LEU A 258 -8.35 5.31 8.50
CA LEU A 258 -8.34 4.39 7.36
C LEU A 258 -8.90 3.02 7.74
N LYS A 259 -8.60 2.50 8.94
CA LYS A 259 -9.15 1.22 9.41
C LYS A 259 -10.67 1.20 9.52
N GLU A 260 -11.30 2.35 9.72
CA GLU A 260 -12.76 2.49 9.72
C GLU A 260 -13.35 2.65 8.31
N ARG A 261 -12.55 3.08 7.32
CA ARG A 261 -13.03 3.46 5.99
C ARG A 261 -12.70 2.46 4.89
N THR A 262 -11.59 1.73 5.03
CA THR A 262 -11.08 0.83 3.99
C THR A 262 -10.63 -0.50 4.56
N HIS A 263 -10.72 -1.53 3.74
CA HIS A 263 -10.19 -2.87 4.03
C HIS A 263 -8.69 -3.00 3.67
N LEU A 264 -8.11 -1.99 3.02
CA LEU A 264 -6.74 -2.04 2.51
C LEU A 264 -5.72 -1.97 3.67
N PRO A 265 -4.60 -2.71 3.59
CA PRO A 265 -3.52 -2.60 4.55
C PRO A 265 -2.89 -1.21 4.55
N VAL A 266 -2.45 -0.75 5.74
CA VAL A 266 -1.83 0.56 5.95
C VAL A 266 -0.41 0.41 6.48
N ILE A 267 0.57 0.88 5.71
CA ILE A 267 1.99 0.98 6.09
C ILE A 267 2.30 2.42 6.50
N VAL A 268 3.24 2.60 7.40
CA VAL A 268 3.76 3.92 7.79
C VAL A 268 5.25 4.03 7.46
N ASP A 269 5.62 5.15 6.85
CA ASP A 269 7.00 5.51 6.49
C ASP A 269 7.50 6.69 7.35
N PRO A 270 8.08 6.43 8.52
CA PRO A 270 8.59 7.47 9.40
C PRO A 270 9.88 8.13 8.86
N SER A 271 10.62 7.46 7.99
CA SER A 271 11.86 7.98 7.39
C SER A 271 11.58 9.19 6.52
N HIS A 272 10.66 9.06 5.55
CA HIS A 272 10.28 10.17 4.67
C HIS A 272 9.41 11.23 5.36
N ALA A 273 8.69 10.85 6.42
CA ALA A 273 7.91 11.79 7.18
C ALA A 273 8.81 12.75 7.97
N THR A 274 9.70 12.23 8.79
CA THR A 274 10.50 13.03 9.71
C THR A 274 11.73 13.65 9.05
N GLY A 275 12.32 12.99 8.07
CA GLY A 275 13.53 13.44 7.37
C GLY A 275 14.81 13.38 8.22
N ALA A 276 14.77 12.76 9.41
CA ALA A 276 15.91 12.64 10.31
C ALA A 276 15.91 11.32 11.06
N TYR A 277 17.01 10.56 10.95
CA TYR A 277 17.14 9.21 11.52
C TYR A 277 16.80 9.12 13.01
N ARG A 278 17.07 10.17 13.80
CA ARG A 278 16.81 10.19 15.24
C ARG A 278 15.32 10.12 15.60
N TYR A 279 14.45 10.55 14.71
CA TYR A 279 13.00 10.52 14.92
C TYR A 279 12.34 9.24 14.37
N VAL A 280 13.04 8.47 13.54
CA VAL A 280 12.49 7.23 12.97
C VAL A 280 12.09 6.21 14.05
N PRO A 281 12.93 5.90 15.07
CA PRO A 281 12.56 4.90 16.08
C PRO A 281 11.29 5.25 16.89
N PRO A 282 11.14 6.44 17.48
CA PRO A 282 9.93 6.77 18.22
C PRO A 282 8.68 6.78 17.34
N MET A 283 8.78 7.28 16.09
CA MET A 283 7.64 7.30 15.17
C MET A 283 7.28 5.92 14.65
N ALA A 284 8.23 5.03 14.44
CA ALA A 284 7.98 3.64 14.08
C ALA A 284 7.21 2.89 15.19
N LYS A 285 7.59 3.07 16.45
CA LYS A 285 6.89 2.49 17.61
C LYS A 285 5.45 3.01 17.70
N ALA A 286 5.27 4.32 17.60
CA ALA A 286 3.95 4.96 17.61
C ALA A 286 3.08 4.47 16.45
N ALA A 287 3.65 4.28 15.26
CA ALA A 287 2.94 3.77 14.09
C ALA A 287 2.41 2.35 14.31
N VAL A 288 3.20 1.45 14.89
CA VAL A 288 2.74 0.10 15.26
C VAL A 288 1.65 0.17 16.33
N ALA A 289 1.85 1.00 17.36
CA ALA A 289 0.91 1.15 18.46
C ALA A 289 -0.46 1.70 18.00
N CYS A 290 -0.51 2.56 16.97
CA CYS A 290 -1.77 3.07 16.42
C CYS A 290 -2.44 2.13 15.40
N GLY A 291 -1.86 0.93 15.14
CA GLY A 291 -2.49 -0.11 14.34
C GLY A 291 -2.00 -0.24 12.88
N ALA A 292 -0.88 0.37 12.52
CA ALA A 292 -0.29 0.19 11.18
C ALA A 292 0.03 -1.29 10.89
N ASP A 293 -0.22 -1.77 9.67
CA ASP A 293 0.05 -3.16 9.27
C ASP A 293 1.53 -3.43 9.00
N GLY A 294 2.33 -2.38 8.92
CA GLY A 294 3.76 -2.49 8.74
C GLY A 294 4.45 -1.14 8.70
N LEU A 295 5.75 -1.19 8.51
CA LEU A 295 6.64 -0.04 8.46
C LEU A 295 7.48 -0.05 7.19
N MET A 296 7.79 1.14 6.67
CA MET A 296 8.81 1.34 5.65
C MET A 296 9.95 2.17 6.23
N ILE A 297 11.16 1.63 6.22
CA ILE A 297 12.32 2.24 6.89
C ILE A 297 13.50 2.31 5.93
N GLU A 298 14.13 3.47 5.83
CA GLU A 298 15.37 3.62 5.08
C GLU A 298 16.58 3.16 5.89
N VAL A 299 17.33 2.25 5.28
CA VAL A 299 18.55 1.66 5.85
C VAL A 299 19.68 1.78 4.84
N HIS A 300 20.84 2.23 5.29
CA HIS A 300 22.02 2.37 4.45
C HIS A 300 23.27 1.91 5.19
N ASN A 301 24.20 1.25 4.50
CA ASN A 301 25.46 0.78 5.08
C ASN A 301 26.35 1.94 5.59
N ASN A 302 26.34 3.07 4.89
CA ASN A 302 27.04 4.30 5.29
C ASN A 302 26.19 5.54 4.96
N PRO A 303 25.24 5.94 5.83
CA PRO A 303 24.35 7.09 5.55
C PRO A 303 25.03 8.40 5.22
N ALA A 304 26.27 8.61 5.69
CA ALA A 304 27.03 9.84 5.41
C ALA A 304 27.46 9.98 3.94
N CYS A 305 27.58 8.84 3.23
CA CYS A 305 27.99 8.80 1.81
C CYS A 305 26.82 8.47 0.87
N ALA A 306 25.57 8.39 1.38
CA ALA A 306 24.42 8.04 0.58
C ALA A 306 24.16 9.09 -0.52
N LEU A 307 23.92 8.64 -1.75
CA LEU A 307 23.58 9.51 -2.89
C LEU A 307 22.17 10.11 -2.76
N SER A 308 21.34 9.56 -1.87
CA SER A 308 19.98 10.06 -1.60
C SER A 308 19.58 9.83 -0.14
N ASP A 309 18.97 10.85 0.48
CA ASP A 309 18.27 10.80 1.78
C ASP A 309 19.11 10.22 2.96
N GLY A 310 20.41 10.38 2.95
CA GLY A 310 21.32 9.93 4.02
C GLY A 310 20.91 10.38 5.44
N PRO A 311 20.51 11.65 5.67
CA PRO A 311 20.13 12.16 7.00
C PRO A 311 18.99 11.42 7.67
N GLN A 312 18.10 10.78 6.92
CA GLN A 312 16.95 10.03 7.45
C GLN A 312 17.18 8.51 7.51
N SER A 313 18.26 8.01 6.89
CA SER A 313 18.58 6.58 6.84
C SER A 313 19.19 6.10 8.15
N LEU A 314 18.75 4.93 8.62
CA LEU A 314 19.39 4.21 9.72
C LEU A 314 20.63 3.46 9.19
N ASN A 315 21.68 3.39 9.99
CA ASN A 315 22.74 2.40 9.76
C ASN A 315 22.30 1.02 10.30
N PHE A 316 23.07 -0.03 10.02
CA PHE A 316 22.72 -1.41 10.40
C PHE A 316 22.52 -1.59 11.89
N GLU A 317 23.36 -0.99 12.73
CA GLU A 317 23.27 -1.08 14.19
C GLU A 317 21.98 -0.46 14.72
N LYS A 318 21.63 0.75 14.25
CA LYS A 318 20.40 1.44 14.64
C LYS A 318 19.15 0.70 14.14
N PHE A 319 19.20 0.10 12.96
CA PHE A 319 18.09 -0.70 12.45
C PHE A 319 17.91 -1.98 13.26
N ALA A 320 18.99 -2.70 13.57
CA ALA A 320 18.95 -3.90 14.40
C ALA A 320 18.40 -3.62 15.81
N ARG A 321 18.78 -2.48 16.40
CA ARG A 321 18.23 -2.02 17.67
C ARG A 321 16.74 -1.71 17.56
N LEU A 322 16.33 -0.95 16.56
CA LEU A 322 14.93 -0.61 16.34
C LEU A 322 14.06 -1.87 16.16
N SER A 323 14.51 -2.83 15.36
CA SER A 323 13.77 -4.08 15.14
C SER A 323 13.46 -4.81 16.44
N LYS A 324 14.44 -4.93 17.35
CA LYS A 324 14.23 -5.51 18.69
C LYS A 324 13.27 -4.68 19.55
N GLU A 325 13.40 -3.36 19.49
CA GLU A 325 12.55 -2.44 20.25
C GLU A 325 11.10 -2.43 19.78
N LEU A 326 10.81 -2.90 18.55
CA LEU A 326 9.45 -3.01 18.00
C LEU A 326 8.71 -4.27 18.49
N ASP A 327 9.38 -5.31 18.94
CA ASP A 327 8.74 -6.57 19.38
C ASP A 327 7.62 -6.39 20.41
N PRO A 328 7.77 -5.61 21.48
CA PRO A 328 6.70 -5.37 22.44
C PRO A 328 5.47 -4.69 21.81
N PHE A 329 5.69 -3.79 20.84
CA PHE A 329 4.63 -3.05 20.19
C PHE A 329 3.85 -3.96 19.24
N TRP A 330 4.52 -4.85 18.50
CA TRP A 330 3.86 -5.85 17.66
C TRP A 330 2.99 -6.80 18.50
N LYS A 331 3.49 -7.25 19.66
CA LYS A 331 2.73 -8.10 20.58
C LYS A 331 1.49 -7.39 21.13
N LEU A 332 1.61 -6.12 21.55
CA LEU A 332 0.48 -5.29 21.98
C LEU A 332 -0.56 -5.10 20.87
N ALA A 333 -0.14 -5.01 19.62
CA ALA A 333 -1.02 -4.94 18.46
C ALA A 333 -1.61 -6.32 18.05
N GLY A 334 -1.40 -7.37 18.84
CA GLY A 334 -1.92 -8.73 18.57
C GLY A 334 -1.19 -9.47 17.45
N ARG A 335 0.03 -9.04 17.10
CA ARG A 335 0.82 -9.62 15.99
C ARG A 335 1.99 -10.41 16.56
N ASN A 336 1.96 -11.70 16.37
CA ASN A 336 2.96 -12.67 16.90
C ASN A 336 4.04 -13.03 15.88
#